data_1e4b47f6d900ec16b38dcde8679d161e
#
_entry.id   1e4b47f6d900ec16b38dcde8679d161e
#
_cell.length_a   1.000
_cell.length_b   1.000
_cell.length_c   1.000
_cell.angle_alpha   90.00
_cell.angle_beta   90.00
_cell.angle_gamma   90.00
#
_symmetry.space_group_name_H-M   'P 1'
#
loop_
_entity.id
_entity.type
_entity.pdbx_description
1 polymer ?
#
loop_
_entity_poly.entity_id
_entity_poly.type
_entity_poly.pdbx_seq_one_letter_code
_entity_poly.pdbx_strand_id
1 'polypeptide(L)'
;MTLRKISFLIRISESPQEKISDALAHLLEEARASMEEDGAATSLVRWGDPLPAPDRSELWISDFREGLDFLKENGRFFAAWRHPFNKDEDLSPAAYTLENLPQIDMDDFVKVWEREAGLPWTILKTDRLLLREFADTEDDLDALYRIYNDPDALRFLTPPAADRDVERAALSLYLERVYRFYGFGSWAVLLRDTGEIIGRAGFGLPDPEDASFTPSLGYLIGAGFRGRGYASEICRAIVNYGFRVLGFDFVKASADRDNTPSVRLLMSLGFRQSGSLTGEDGRETLRFLLENPDRTKSSG
;
A
#
# COMPACT_ATOMS: atom_id res chain seq x y z
N MET A 1 -3.84 2.62 -16.80
CA MET A 1 -2.45 2.40 -17.26
C MET A 1 -2.03 1.03 -16.77
N THR A 2 -1.14 0.34 -17.45
CA THR A 2 -0.66 -1.00 -17.06
C THR A 2 0.83 -1.05 -17.35
N LEU A 3 1.63 -1.61 -16.43
CA LEU A 3 3.03 -1.92 -16.67
C LEU A 3 3.15 -2.91 -17.83
N ARG A 4 4.00 -2.62 -18.81
CA ARG A 4 4.19 -3.47 -20.00
C ARG A 4 5.65 -3.86 -20.22
N LYS A 5 6.56 -3.09 -19.63
CA LYS A 5 7.98 -3.26 -19.89
C LYS A 5 8.82 -2.92 -18.67
N ILE A 6 9.85 -3.72 -18.43
CA ILE A 6 10.89 -3.47 -17.43
C ILE A 6 12.21 -3.27 -18.17
N SER A 7 12.85 -2.14 -17.95
CA SER A 7 14.10 -1.77 -18.62
C SER A 7 15.22 -1.59 -17.61
N PHE A 8 16.40 -2.02 -17.96
CA PHE A 8 17.59 -1.93 -17.13
C PHE A 8 18.55 -0.88 -17.67
N LEU A 9 19.01 0.01 -16.81
CA LEU A 9 20.12 0.91 -17.06
C LEU A 9 21.28 0.51 -16.15
N ILE A 10 22.27 -0.19 -16.70
CA ILE A 10 23.35 -0.82 -15.94
C ILE A 10 24.69 -0.29 -16.41
N ARG A 11 25.58 -0.06 -15.44
CA ARG A 11 26.98 0.25 -15.72
C ARG A 11 27.76 -1.04 -15.99
N ILE A 12 27.87 -1.42 -17.23
CA ILE A 12 28.75 -2.54 -17.63
C ILE A 12 30.16 -1.99 -17.73
N SER A 13 31.03 -2.32 -16.78
CA SER A 13 32.43 -1.90 -16.79
C SER A 13 33.19 -2.64 -17.89
N GLU A 14 33.90 -1.91 -18.76
CA GLU A 14 34.87 -2.47 -19.72
C GLU A 14 36.23 -2.79 -19.06
N SER A 15 36.35 -2.69 -17.73
CA SER A 15 37.58 -2.92 -16.99
C SER A 15 37.83 -4.41 -16.74
N PRO A 16 39.10 -4.87 -16.64
CA PRO A 16 39.51 -6.29 -16.61
C PRO A 16 39.19 -7.03 -15.30
N GLN A 17 38.20 -6.58 -14.51
CA GLN A 17 37.58 -7.39 -13.48
C GLN A 17 36.49 -8.30 -14.09
N GLU A 18 36.85 -9.04 -15.13
CA GLU A 18 35.99 -9.90 -15.94
C GLU A 18 35.03 -10.79 -15.13
N LYS A 19 35.44 -11.29 -13.95
CA LYS A 19 34.62 -12.18 -13.14
C LYS A 19 33.39 -11.50 -12.49
N ILE A 20 33.48 -10.22 -12.12
CA ILE A 20 32.33 -9.48 -11.55
C ILE A 20 31.34 -9.11 -12.67
N SER A 21 31.87 -8.72 -13.83
CA SER A 21 31.05 -8.44 -15.01
C SER A 21 30.23 -9.64 -15.46
N ASP A 22 30.87 -10.83 -15.53
CA ASP A 22 30.21 -12.06 -15.91
C ASP A 22 29.15 -12.51 -14.88
N ALA A 23 29.46 -12.41 -13.60
CA ALA A 23 28.50 -12.75 -12.53
C ALA A 23 27.31 -11.79 -12.48
N LEU A 24 27.54 -10.50 -12.69
CA LEU A 24 26.47 -9.52 -12.79
C LEU A 24 25.61 -9.75 -14.03
N ALA A 25 26.24 -10.06 -15.18
CA ALA A 25 25.55 -10.39 -16.40
C ALA A 25 24.65 -11.63 -16.22
N HIS A 26 25.14 -12.65 -15.51
CA HIS A 26 24.37 -13.86 -15.21
C HIS A 26 23.15 -13.53 -14.33
N LEU A 27 23.34 -12.77 -13.24
CA LEU A 27 22.22 -12.34 -12.38
C LEU A 27 21.18 -11.53 -13.16
N LEU A 28 21.62 -10.67 -14.06
CA LEU A 28 20.73 -9.86 -14.89
C LEU A 28 19.94 -10.74 -15.89
N GLU A 29 20.59 -11.72 -16.50
CA GLU A 29 19.92 -12.67 -17.42
C GLU A 29 18.90 -13.53 -16.68
N GLU A 30 19.22 -14.03 -15.48
CA GLU A 30 18.26 -14.77 -14.65
C GLU A 30 17.05 -13.90 -14.28
N ALA A 31 17.28 -12.66 -13.87
CA ALA A 31 16.19 -11.72 -13.53
C ALA A 31 15.31 -11.45 -14.76
N ARG A 32 15.89 -11.19 -15.92
CA ARG A 32 15.15 -10.95 -17.15
C ARG A 32 14.36 -12.16 -17.59
N ALA A 33 14.95 -13.35 -17.53
CA ALA A 33 14.27 -14.60 -17.88
C ALA A 33 13.03 -14.82 -17.00
N SER A 34 13.15 -14.62 -15.67
CA SER A 34 12.01 -14.71 -14.75
C SER A 34 10.89 -13.74 -15.11
N MET A 35 11.22 -12.47 -15.38
CA MET A 35 10.23 -11.46 -15.77
C MET A 35 9.56 -11.77 -17.10
N GLU A 36 10.29 -12.31 -18.07
CA GLU A 36 9.77 -12.69 -19.39
C GLU A 36 8.86 -13.92 -19.31
N GLU A 37 9.15 -14.88 -18.43
CA GLU A 37 8.26 -16.02 -18.13
C GLU A 37 6.92 -15.53 -17.56
N ASP A 38 6.94 -14.48 -16.74
CA ASP A 38 5.76 -13.83 -16.19
C ASP A 38 5.07 -12.86 -17.18
N GLY A 39 5.56 -12.76 -18.40
CA GLY A 39 4.94 -12.03 -19.50
C GLY A 39 5.35 -10.56 -19.64
N ALA A 40 6.38 -10.10 -18.92
CA ALA A 40 6.92 -8.75 -19.10
C ALA A 40 7.87 -8.69 -20.30
N ALA A 41 7.81 -7.59 -21.06
CA ALA A 41 8.88 -7.28 -22.00
C ALA A 41 10.08 -6.71 -21.24
N THR A 42 11.29 -7.17 -21.54
CA THR A 42 12.51 -6.62 -20.93
C THR A 42 13.41 -5.93 -21.95
N SER A 43 14.21 -4.96 -21.51
CA SER A 43 15.27 -4.38 -22.32
C SER A 43 16.47 -3.99 -21.46
N LEU A 44 17.63 -3.88 -22.09
CA LEU A 44 18.87 -3.43 -21.46
C LEU A 44 19.43 -2.25 -22.23
N VAL A 45 19.70 -1.17 -21.52
CA VAL A 45 20.41 0.01 -22.03
C VAL A 45 21.72 0.15 -21.26
N ARG A 46 22.82 0.30 -21.97
CA ARG A 46 24.13 0.51 -21.34
C ARG A 46 24.29 1.96 -20.93
N TRP A 47 25.00 2.19 -19.84
CA TRP A 47 25.36 3.54 -19.42
C TRP A 47 26.15 4.26 -20.51
N GLY A 48 25.67 5.45 -20.89
CA GLY A 48 26.23 6.24 -21.98
C GLY A 48 25.45 6.15 -23.29
N ASP A 49 24.59 5.14 -23.45
CA ASP A 49 23.68 5.05 -24.58
C ASP A 49 22.46 6.00 -24.41
N PRO A 50 21.88 6.51 -25.50
CA PRO A 50 20.69 7.33 -25.40
C PRO A 50 19.49 6.53 -24.92
N LEU A 51 18.69 7.10 -24.00
CA LEU A 51 17.43 6.51 -23.62
C LEU A 51 16.43 6.55 -24.78
N PRO A 52 15.58 5.52 -24.92
CA PRO A 52 14.45 5.56 -25.84
C PRO A 52 13.45 6.66 -25.44
N ALA A 53 12.49 6.96 -26.31
CA ALA A 53 11.41 7.88 -25.99
C ALA A 53 10.70 7.49 -24.68
N PRO A 54 10.21 8.46 -23.86
CA PRO A 54 9.53 8.15 -22.62
C PRO A 54 8.28 7.30 -22.86
N ASP A 55 8.18 6.18 -22.13
CA ASP A 55 7.01 5.33 -22.08
C ASP A 55 6.51 5.26 -20.63
N ARG A 56 5.29 5.70 -20.38
CA ARG A 56 4.67 5.68 -19.04
C ARG A 56 4.23 4.27 -18.60
N SER A 57 4.29 3.29 -19.48
CA SER A 57 4.05 1.88 -19.15
C SER A 57 5.34 1.10 -18.87
N GLU A 58 6.45 1.80 -18.66
CA GLU A 58 7.78 1.23 -18.45
C GLU A 58 8.30 1.56 -17.04
N LEU A 59 8.86 0.55 -16.35
CA LEU A 59 9.64 0.70 -15.12
C LEU A 59 11.11 0.50 -15.44
N TRP A 60 11.95 1.41 -14.99
CA TRP A 60 13.40 1.33 -15.12
C TRP A 60 14.03 0.81 -13.85
N ILE A 61 15.08 0.01 -13.98
CA ILE A 61 15.87 -0.53 -12.87
C ILE A 61 17.33 -0.15 -13.09
N SER A 62 17.96 0.46 -12.08
CA SER A 62 19.38 0.78 -12.11
C SER A 62 20.07 0.41 -10.81
N ASP A 63 21.35 0.06 -10.88
CA ASP A 63 22.16 -0.47 -9.79
C ASP A 63 23.24 0.52 -9.29
N PHE A 64 23.25 1.75 -9.79
CA PHE A 64 24.23 2.78 -9.45
C PHE A 64 23.64 4.18 -9.40
N ARG A 65 24.24 5.05 -8.58
CA ARG A 65 23.77 6.39 -8.25
C ARG A 65 23.51 7.27 -9.46
N GLU A 66 24.50 7.42 -10.32
CA GLU A 66 24.39 8.32 -11.48
C GLU A 66 23.34 7.87 -12.48
N GLY A 67 23.12 6.55 -12.60
CA GLY A 67 22.04 6.00 -13.41
C GLY A 67 20.67 6.34 -12.85
N LEU A 68 20.49 6.28 -11.54
CA LEU A 68 19.24 6.65 -10.86
C LEU A 68 18.97 8.15 -10.98
N ASP A 69 19.99 9.00 -10.77
CA ASP A 69 19.87 10.45 -10.95
C ASP A 69 19.49 10.79 -12.40
N PHE A 70 20.12 10.12 -13.37
CA PHE A 70 19.82 10.31 -14.81
C PHE A 70 18.38 9.91 -15.16
N LEU A 71 17.88 8.77 -14.63
CA LEU A 71 16.49 8.34 -14.83
C LEU A 71 15.51 9.35 -14.23
N LYS A 72 15.81 9.86 -13.05
CA LYS A 72 15.02 10.88 -12.37
C LYS A 72 14.95 12.20 -13.17
N GLU A 73 16.08 12.70 -13.64
CA GLU A 73 16.17 13.92 -14.45
C GLU A 73 15.43 13.79 -15.79
N ASN A 74 15.36 12.56 -16.34
CA ASN A 74 14.62 12.26 -17.56
C ASN A 74 13.15 11.86 -17.31
N GLY A 75 12.62 12.04 -16.09
CA GLY A 75 11.22 11.80 -15.74
C GLY A 75 10.76 10.36 -15.92
N ARG A 76 11.66 9.39 -15.68
CA ARG A 76 11.35 7.96 -15.75
C ARG A 76 10.80 7.46 -14.44
N PHE A 77 9.93 6.45 -14.48
CA PHE A 77 9.56 5.66 -13.31
C PHE A 77 10.66 4.65 -13.07
N PHE A 78 11.22 4.60 -11.87
CA PHE A 78 12.40 3.77 -11.61
C PHE A 78 12.46 3.21 -10.20
N ALA A 79 13.20 2.12 -10.07
CA ALA A 79 13.62 1.52 -8.81
C ALA A 79 15.12 1.24 -8.85
N ALA A 80 15.71 1.12 -7.68
CA ALA A 80 17.10 0.68 -7.55
C ALA A 80 17.19 -0.84 -7.45
N TRP A 81 18.30 -1.41 -7.91
CA TRP A 81 18.63 -2.80 -7.69
C TRP A 81 19.86 -2.94 -6.80
N ARG A 82 19.68 -3.59 -5.63
CA ARG A 82 20.74 -3.97 -4.71
C ARG A 82 21.16 -5.42 -4.99
N HIS A 83 22.45 -5.66 -5.21
CA HIS A 83 23.02 -6.99 -5.43
C HIS A 83 24.38 -7.11 -4.75
N PRO A 84 25.02 -8.30 -4.71
CA PRO A 84 26.27 -8.52 -3.97
C PRO A 84 27.45 -7.63 -4.38
N PHE A 85 27.41 -7.06 -5.58
CA PHE A 85 28.54 -6.29 -6.15
C PHE A 85 28.39 -4.77 -5.98
N ASN A 86 27.27 -4.27 -5.46
CA ASN A 86 27.02 -2.84 -5.24
C ASN A 86 26.57 -2.52 -3.80
N LYS A 87 27.03 -3.29 -2.80
CA LYS A 87 26.60 -3.17 -1.42
C LYS A 87 26.78 -1.78 -0.82
N ASP A 88 27.87 -1.11 -1.22
CA ASP A 88 28.25 0.22 -0.71
C ASP A 88 27.76 1.37 -1.62
N GLU A 89 27.05 1.06 -2.70
CA GLU A 89 26.52 2.09 -3.61
C GLU A 89 25.38 2.85 -2.93
N ASP A 90 25.38 4.18 -3.08
CA ASP A 90 24.27 5.01 -2.62
C ASP A 90 23.11 4.95 -3.63
N LEU A 91 22.05 4.25 -3.27
CA LEU A 91 20.86 4.10 -4.08
C LEU A 91 19.71 5.03 -3.65
N SER A 92 19.97 6.02 -2.80
CA SER A 92 18.97 6.94 -2.23
C SER A 92 18.15 7.78 -3.22
N PRO A 93 18.54 8.01 -4.48
CA PRO A 93 17.65 8.64 -5.46
C PRO A 93 16.38 7.87 -5.73
N ALA A 94 16.39 6.53 -5.57
CA ALA A 94 15.22 5.67 -5.75
C ALA A 94 14.40 5.59 -4.45
N ALA A 95 13.07 5.64 -4.60
CA ALA A 95 12.16 5.42 -3.48
C ALA A 95 12.08 3.94 -3.07
N TYR A 96 12.36 3.04 -4.01
CA TYR A 96 12.34 1.59 -3.80
C TYR A 96 13.66 0.98 -4.22
N THR A 97 14.17 0.12 -3.34
CA THR A 97 15.35 -0.72 -3.64
C THR A 97 14.91 -2.18 -3.66
N LEU A 98 15.11 -2.83 -4.78
CA LEU A 98 14.76 -4.23 -5.04
C LEU A 98 15.99 -5.11 -4.81
N GLU A 99 15.78 -6.26 -4.18
CA GLU A 99 16.80 -7.29 -3.99
C GLU A 99 16.30 -8.63 -4.57
N ASN A 100 17.19 -9.54 -4.91
CA ASN A 100 16.81 -10.86 -5.47
C ASN A 100 15.80 -10.79 -6.62
N LEU A 101 16.05 -9.96 -7.62
CA LEU A 101 15.12 -9.71 -8.74
C LEU A 101 14.49 -10.99 -9.32
N PRO A 102 15.19 -12.14 -9.47
CA PRO A 102 14.59 -13.37 -9.99
C PRO A 102 13.47 -13.96 -9.10
N GLN A 103 13.35 -13.53 -7.86
CA GLN A 103 12.36 -14.02 -6.90
C GLN A 103 11.24 -13.01 -6.62
N ILE A 104 11.25 -11.87 -7.29
CA ILE A 104 10.23 -10.83 -7.15
C ILE A 104 9.10 -11.13 -8.12
N ASP A 105 7.87 -11.23 -7.59
CA ASP A 105 6.68 -11.43 -8.41
C ASP A 105 6.36 -10.17 -9.26
N MET A 106 5.79 -10.39 -10.44
CA MET A 106 5.36 -9.29 -11.32
C MET A 106 4.39 -8.31 -10.64
N ASP A 107 3.56 -8.77 -9.72
CA ASP A 107 2.68 -7.92 -8.93
C ASP A 107 3.44 -6.87 -8.10
N ASP A 108 4.65 -7.20 -7.62
CA ASP A 108 5.48 -6.26 -6.88
C ASP A 108 6.14 -5.22 -7.79
N PHE A 109 6.58 -5.60 -8.99
CA PHE A 109 7.01 -4.61 -10.00
C PHE A 109 5.87 -3.69 -10.42
N VAL A 110 4.66 -4.23 -10.58
CA VAL A 110 3.46 -3.43 -10.88
C VAL A 110 3.19 -2.43 -9.77
N LYS A 111 3.28 -2.83 -8.51
CA LYS A 111 3.09 -1.93 -7.35
C LYS A 111 4.14 -0.81 -7.30
N VAL A 112 5.41 -1.15 -7.53
CA VAL A 112 6.49 -0.14 -7.59
C VAL A 112 6.22 0.86 -8.71
N TRP A 113 5.87 0.37 -9.90
CA TRP A 113 5.54 1.23 -11.04
C TRP A 113 4.30 2.08 -10.79
N GLU A 114 3.22 1.52 -10.24
CA GLU A 114 2.01 2.26 -9.85
C GLU A 114 2.33 3.38 -8.88
N ARG A 115 3.20 3.12 -7.90
CA ARG A 115 3.62 4.12 -6.92
C ARG A 115 4.41 5.25 -7.55
N GLU A 116 5.35 4.94 -8.43
CA GLU A 116 6.13 5.91 -9.20
C GLU A 116 5.24 6.73 -10.16
N ALA A 117 4.23 6.09 -10.74
CA ALA A 117 3.25 6.72 -11.61
C ALA A 117 2.17 7.53 -10.85
N GLY A 118 2.18 7.53 -9.51
CA GLY A 118 1.17 8.18 -8.68
C GLY A 118 -0.20 7.51 -8.73
N LEU A 119 -0.24 6.21 -9.08
CA LEU A 119 -1.47 5.42 -9.13
C LEU A 119 -1.75 4.76 -7.77
N PRO A 120 -3.02 4.69 -7.34
CA PRO A 120 -3.39 4.04 -6.09
C PRO A 120 -3.29 2.52 -6.20
N TRP A 121 -2.66 1.88 -5.21
CA TRP A 121 -2.58 0.43 -5.17
C TRP A 121 -3.93 -0.22 -4.93
N THR A 122 -4.22 -1.29 -5.67
CA THR A 122 -5.25 -2.25 -5.31
C THR A 122 -4.74 -3.14 -4.18
N ILE A 123 -5.43 -3.11 -3.04
CA ILE A 123 -5.04 -3.86 -1.84
C ILE A 123 -5.62 -5.27 -1.87
N LEU A 124 -6.92 -5.38 -2.07
CA LEU A 124 -7.62 -6.67 -2.16
C LEU A 124 -8.96 -6.54 -2.89
N LYS A 125 -9.48 -7.69 -3.32
CA LYS A 125 -10.81 -7.83 -3.93
C LYS A 125 -11.61 -8.88 -3.15
N THR A 126 -12.90 -8.61 -2.97
CA THR A 126 -13.89 -9.56 -2.47
C THR A 126 -14.91 -9.88 -3.56
N ASP A 127 -15.98 -10.57 -3.24
CA ASP A 127 -17.02 -10.88 -4.23
C ASP A 127 -17.65 -9.61 -4.82
N ARG A 128 -17.94 -8.61 -3.98
CA ARG A 128 -18.66 -7.40 -4.35
C ARG A 128 -17.83 -6.12 -4.27
N LEU A 129 -16.68 -6.15 -3.56
CA LEU A 129 -15.92 -4.96 -3.22
C LEU A 129 -14.49 -5.02 -3.76
N LEU A 130 -13.96 -3.83 -4.06
CA LEU A 130 -12.56 -3.56 -4.30
C LEU A 130 -12.06 -2.63 -3.20
N LEU A 131 -10.91 -2.94 -2.61
CA LEU A 131 -10.21 -2.08 -1.69
C LEU A 131 -8.95 -1.55 -2.37
N ARG A 132 -8.80 -0.24 -2.45
CA ARG A 132 -7.61 0.42 -2.98
C ARG A 132 -7.20 1.63 -2.14
N GLU A 133 -5.99 2.08 -2.30
CA GLU A 133 -5.56 3.37 -1.76
C GLU A 133 -6.43 4.50 -2.31
N PHE A 134 -6.57 5.58 -1.53
CA PHE A 134 -7.10 6.83 -2.08
C PHE A 134 -6.09 7.41 -3.09
N ALA A 135 -6.60 8.15 -4.07
CA ALA A 135 -5.80 8.94 -5.00
C ALA A 135 -5.98 10.44 -4.70
N ASP A 136 -4.98 11.24 -5.05
CA ASP A 136 -5.10 12.70 -5.02
C ASP A 136 -5.85 13.19 -6.26
N THR A 137 -7.15 12.91 -6.28
CA THR A 137 -8.07 13.30 -7.36
C THR A 137 -9.32 13.97 -6.78
N GLU A 138 -9.99 14.80 -7.60
CA GLU A 138 -11.26 15.41 -7.21
C GLU A 138 -12.31 14.34 -6.90
N ASP A 139 -12.36 13.28 -7.69
CA ASP A 139 -13.36 12.22 -7.53
C ASP A 139 -13.22 11.50 -6.18
N ASP A 140 -12.00 11.21 -5.75
CA ASP A 140 -11.73 10.57 -4.46
C ASP A 140 -12.03 11.53 -3.29
N LEU A 141 -11.67 12.81 -3.44
CA LEU A 141 -11.96 13.84 -2.44
C LEU A 141 -13.49 14.06 -2.32
N ASP A 142 -14.21 14.14 -3.43
CA ASP A 142 -15.67 14.25 -3.43
C ASP A 142 -16.33 13.02 -2.80
N ALA A 143 -15.81 11.84 -3.07
CA ALA A 143 -16.29 10.62 -2.45
C ALA A 143 -16.08 10.65 -0.94
N LEU A 144 -14.92 11.12 -0.47
CA LEU A 144 -14.63 11.27 0.95
C LEU A 144 -15.68 12.16 1.64
N TYR A 145 -15.97 13.36 1.11
CA TYR A 145 -17.00 14.22 1.65
C TYR A 145 -18.38 13.58 1.61
N ARG A 146 -18.71 12.86 0.52
CA ARG A 146 -20.01 12.19 0.37
C ARG A 146 -20.23 11.09 1.41
N ILE A 147 -19.22 10.25 1.70
CA ILE A 147 -19.35 9.18 2.70
C ILE A 147 -19.43 9.71 4.13
N TYR A 148 -18.91 10.90 4.40
CA TYR A 148 -19.00 11.58 5.69
C TYR A 148 -20.23 12.51 5.80
N ASN A 149 -20.97 12.75 4.72
CA ASN A 149 -22.19 13.56 4.75
C ASN A 149 -23.37 12.78 5.38
N ASP A 150 -23.20 12.41 6.64
CA ASP A 150 -24.14 11.60 7.40
C ASP A 150 -24.08 11.98 8.89
N PRO A 151 -25.11 12.65 9.42
CA PRO A 151 -25.13 13.05 10.83
C PRO A 151 -24.97 11.91 11.82
N ASP A 152 -25.45 10.70 11.49
CA ASP A 152 -25.30 9.54 12.37
C ASP A 152 -23.84 9.04 12.43
N ALA A 153 -23.09 9.12 11.33
CA ALA A 153 -21.67 8.82 11.33
C ALA A 153 -20.86 9.84 12.10
N LEU A 154 -21.21 11.13 11.97
CA LEU A 154 -20.53 12.24 12.63
C LEU A 154 -20.72 12.25 14.16
N ARG A 155 -21.65 11.46 14.69
CA ARG A 155 -21.74 11.24 16.14
C ARG A 155 -20.52 10.50 16.71
N PHE A 156 -19.82 9.73 15.90
CA PHE A 156 -18.76 8.83 16.32
C PHE A 156 -17.42 9.05 15.59
N LEU A 157 -17.42 9.87 14.54
CA LEU A 157 -16.25 10.09 13.69
C LEU A 157 -16.00 11.58 13.48
N THR A 158 -14.74 11.95 13.42
CA THR A 158 -14.32 13.30 13.03
C THR A 158 -14.52 13.47 11.52
N PRO A 159 -15.24 14.53 11.09
CA PRO A 159 -15.42 14.79 9.65
C PRO A 159 -14.10 15.24 9.00
N PRO A 160 -14.02 15.17 7.66
CA PRO A 160 -12.99 15.85 6.89
C PRO A 160 -12.98 17.36 7.20
N ALA A 161 -11.85 18.02 6.93
CA ALA A 161 -11.77 19.47 7.08
C ALA A 161 -12.85 20.15 6.21
N ALA A 162 -13.47 21.24 6.74
CA ALA A 162 -14.48 21.98 5.98
C ALA A 162 -13.87 22.69 4.77
N ASP A 163 -12.61 23.09 4.85
CA ASP A 163 -11.84 23.65 3.75
C ASP A 163 -11.25 22.50 2.90
N ARG A 164 -11.64 22.47 1.62
CA ARG A 164 -11.22 21.42 0.68
C ARG A 164 -9.73 21.41 0.39
N ASP A 165 -9.09 22.58 0.38
CA ASP A 165 -7.65 22.68 0.12
C ASP A 165 -6.85 22.11 1.31
N VAL A 166 -7.36 22.34 2.53
CA VAL A 166 -6.79 21.75 3.76
C VAL A 166 -6.95 20.23 3.75
N GLU A 167 -8.13 19.71 3.38
CA GLU A 167 -8.37 18.25 3.31
C GLU A 167 -7.53 17.60 2.20
N ARG A 168 -7.41 18.26 1.04
CA ARG A 168 -6.56 17.78 -0.05
C ARG A 168 -5.10 17.71 0.39
N ALA A 169 -4.59 18.75 1.04
CA ALA A 169 -3.22 18.77 1.54
C ALA A 169 -3.00 17.65 2.59
N ALA A 170 -3.98 17.40 3.45
CA ALA A 170 -3.93 16.30 4.42
C ALA A 170 -3.95 14.94 3.72
N LEU A 171 -4.78 14.76 2.69
CA LEU A 171 -4.82 13.55 1.88
C LEU A 171 -3.48 13.31 1.16
N SER A 172 -2.94 14.31 0.46
CA SER A 172 -1.65 14.21 -0.23
C SER A 172 -0.54 13.82 0.74
N LEU A 173 -0.50 14.43 1.93
CA LEU A 173 0.46 14.09 2.97
C LEU A 173 0.27 12.66 3.50
N TYR A 174 -1.00 12.21 3.61
CA TYR A 174 -1.33 10.85 4.02
C TYR A 174 -0.84 9.82 3.00
N LEU A 175 -1.05 10.06 1.70
CA LEU A 175 -0.58 9.20 0.61
C LEU A 175 0.95 9.09 0.64
N GLU A 176 1.65 10.22 0.81
CA GLU A 176 3.10 10.27 0.83
C GLU A 176 3.69 9.59 2.07
N ARG A 177 3.18 9.91 3.27
CA ARG A 177 3.82 9.50 4.53
C ARG A 177 3.29 8.19 5.07
N VAL A 178 1.99 7.89 4.89
CA VAL A 178 1.39 6.71 5.50
C VAL A 178 1.52 5.51 4.57
N TYR A 179 1.00 5.59 3.36
CA TYR A 179 1.05 4.45 2.46
C TYR A 179 2.48 4.08 2.04
N ARG A 180 3.32 5.09 1.76
CA ARG A 180 4.72 4.83 1.37
C ARG A 180 5.57 4.24 2.49
N PHE A 181 5.35 4.66 3.73
CA PHE A 181 6.19 4.25 4.84
C PHE A 181 5.71 2.97 5.52
N TYR A 182 4.40 2.88 5.79
CA TYR A 182 3.85 1.73 6.52
C TYR A 182 3.37 0.60 5.60
N GLY A 183 3.13 0.85 4.32
CA GLY A 183 2.53 -0.12 3.40
C GLY A 183 1.06 -0.44 3.69
N PHE A 184 0.47 0.19 4.71
CA PHE A 184 -0.94 0.05 5.05
C PHE A 184 -1.52 1.37 5.57
N GLY A 185 -2.86 1.44 5.63
CA GLY A 185 -3.57 2.62 6.08
C GLY A 185 -5.08 2.45 5.96
N SER A 186 -5.79 3.56 5.89
CA SER A 186 -7.22 3.59 5.63
C SER A 186 -7.47 3.74 4.13
N TRP A 187 -8.09 2.76 3.51
CA TRP A 187 -8.28 2.64 2.06
C TRP A 187 -9.69 2.95 1.61
N ALA A 188 -9.88 3.28 0.35
CA ALA A 188 -11.18 3.46 -0.29
C ALA A 188 -11.84 2.09 -0.55
N VAL A 189 -13.12 1.99 -0.21
CA VAL A 189 -13.95 0.81 -0.47
C VAL A 189 -14.86 1.12 -1.66
N LEU A 190 -14.71 0.36 -2.76
CA LEU A 190 -15.45 0.54 -3.98
C LEU A 190 -16.37 -0.65 -4.26
N LEU A 191 -17.50 -0.39 -4.92
CA LEU A 191 -18.27 -1.44 -5.57
C LEU A 191 -17.52 -1.93 -6.81
N ARG A 192 -17.38 -3.24 -6.98
CA ARG A 192 -16.64 -3.81 -8.12
C ARG A 192 -17.35 -3.63 -9.47
N ASP A 193 -18.68 -3.57 -9.47
CA ASP A 193 -19.50 -3.45 -10.67
C ASP A 193 -19.53 -2.04 -11.23
N THR A 194 -19.53 -1.02 -10.37
CA THR A 194 -19.65 0.39 -10.76
C THR A 194 -18.36 1.19 -10.60
N GLY A 195 -17.42 0.73 -9.78
CA GLY A 195 -16.25 1.51 -9.38
C GLY A 195 -16.56 2.65 -8.40
N GLU A 196 -17.80 2.75 -7.90
CA GLU A 196 -18.21 3.81 -6.99
C GLU A 196 -17.57 3.61 -5.61
N ILE A 197 -16.95 4.68 -5.06
CA ILE A 197 -16.46 4.69 -3.68
C ILE A 197 -17.65 4.83 -2.73
N ILE A 198 -17.88 3.79 -1.94
CA ILE A 198 -19.01 3.66 -0.99
C ILE A 198 -18.59 3.78 0.47
N GLY A 199 -17.31 3.86 0.74
CA GLY A 199 -16.80 3.91 2.11
C GLY A 199 -15.29 4.00 2.17
N ARG A 200 -14.80 3.94 3.41
CA ARG A 200 -13.38 3.77 3.72
C ARG A 200 -13.21 2.68 4.79
N ALA A 201 -12.15 1.92 4.70
CA ALA A 201 -11.82 0.91 5.70
C ALA A 201 -10.33 0.58 5.67
N GLY A 202 -9.77 0.14 6.79
CA GLY A 202 -8.35 -0.21 6.84
C GLY A 202 -7.81 -0.19 8.24
N PHE A 203 -6.50 -0.02 8.35
CA PHE A 203 -5.82 0.03 9.62
C PHE A 203 -5.38 1.47 9.94
N GLY A 204 -5.77 1.97 11.12
CA GLY A 204 -5.18 3.16 11.72
C GLY A 204 -3.75 2.84 12.18
N LEU A 205 -2.90 3.87 12.14
CA LEU A 205 -1.54 3.74 12.63
C LEU A 205 -1.55 3.38 14.13
N PRO A 206 -0.60 2.56 14.57
CA PRO A 206 -0.40 2.30 15.98
C PRO A 206 -0.12 3.60 16.72
N ASP A 207 -0.58 3.68 17.96
CA ASP A 207 -0.21 4.76 18.86
C ASP A 207 1.32 4.72 19.06
N PRO A 208 2.05 5.84 18.85
CA PRO A 208 3.50 5.89 19.08
C PRO A 208 3.92 5.52 20.52
N GLU A 209 3.02 5.71 21.50
CA GLU A 209 3.22 5.33 22.90
C GLU A 209 2.91 3.84 23.14
N ASP A 210 2.29 3.15 22.18
CA ASP A 210 1.99 1.72 22.28
C ASP A 210 3.18 0.88 21.83
N ALA A 211 3.97 0.43 22.80
CA ALA A 211 5.12 -0.44 22.54
C ALA A 211 4.81 -1.73 21.78
N SER A 212 3.52 -2.13 21.67
CA SER A 212 3.10 -3.34 20.95
C SER A 212 2.96 -3.13 19.45
N PHE A 213 3.03 -1.89 18.94
CA PHE A 213 2.81 -1.55 17.54
C PHE A 213 1.57 -2.23 16.94
N THR A 214 0.46 -2.25 17.68
CA THR A 214 -0.77 -2.95 17.27
C THR A 214 -1.68 -2.04 16.47
N PRO A 215 -1.91 -2.32 15.16
CA PRO A 215 -2.78 -1.50 14.31
C PRO A 215 -4.26 -1.59 14.74
N SER A 216 -5.02 -0.55 14.44
CA SER A 216 -6.44 -0.46 14.79
C SER A 216 -7.32 -0.55 13.56
N LEU A 217 -8.23 -1.52 13.50
CA LEU A 217 -9.24 -1.62 12.44
C LEU A 217 -10.24 -0.48 12.55
N GLY A 218 -10.40 0.27 11.46
CA GLY A 218 -11.41 1.32 11.30
C GLY A 218 -12.19 1.15 10.00
N TYR A 219 -13.47 1.56 10.00
CA TYR A 219 -14.29 1.54 8.79
C TYR A 219 -15.45 2.52 8.87
N LEU A 220 -15.88 2.98 7.70
CA LEU A 220 -17.09 3.75 7.49
C LEU A 220 -17.70 3.36 6.14
N ILE A 221 -18.99 3.01 6.12
CA ILE A 221 -19.78 2.81 4.91
C ILE A 221 -20.81 3.95 4.82
N GLY A 222 -20.87 4.61 3.69
CA GLY A 222 -21.80 5.70 3.42
C GLY A 222 -23.26 5.28 3.64
N ALA A 223 -24.11 6.19 4.12
CA ALA A 223 -25.46 5.92 4.57
C ALA A 223 -26.30 5.11 3.54
N GLY A 224 -26.24 5.49 2.24
CA GLY A 224 -26.98 4.83 1.17
C GLY A 224 -26.59 3.36 0.90
N PHE A 225 -25.48 2.88 1.49
CA PHE A 225 -24.93 1.54 1.27
C PHE A 225 -24.96 0.65 2.52
N ARG A 226 -25.42 1.16 3.66
CA ARG A 226 -25.54 0.39 4.91
C ARG A 226 -26.62 -0.68 4.82
N GLY A 227 -26.57 -1.66 5.73
CA GLY A 227 -27.54 -2.73 5.82
C GLY A 227 -27.41 -3.81 4.74
N ARG A 228 -26.44 -3.71 3.83
CA ARG A 228 -26.23 -4.65 2.71
C ARG A 228 -25.07 -5.64 2.97
N GLY A 229 -24.49 -5.64 4.17
CA GLY A 229 -23.41 -6.54 4.57
C GLY A 229 -22.01 -6.11 4.11
N TYR A 230 -21.84 -4.97 3.44
CA TYR A 230 -20.55 -4.51 2.92
C TYR A 230 -19.50 -4.31 4.01
N ALA A 231 -19.87 -3.72 5.15
CA ALA A 231 -18.95 -3.55 6.28
C ALA A 231 -18.39 -4.89 6.77
N SER A 232 -19.25 -5.90 6.93
CA SER A 232 -18.85 -7.23 7.38
C SER A 232 -17.93 -7.93 6.38
N GLU A 233 -18.23 -7.81 5.08
CA GLU A 233 -17.45 -8.38 4.00
C GLU A 233 -16.04 -7.77 3.98
N ILE A 234 -15.96 -6.44 3.94
CA ILE A 234 -14.67 -5.77 3.80
C ILE A 234 -13.81 -5.86 5.06
N CYS A 235 -14.38 -5.72 6.26
CA CYS A 235 -13.62 -5.83 7.50
C CYS A 235 -13.05 -7.24 7.71
N ARG A 236 -13.80 -8.29 7.35
CA ARG A 236 -13.29 -9.68 7.38
C ARG A 236 -12.10 -9.86 6.44
N ALA A 237 -12.19 -9.32 5.22
CA ALA A 237 -11.12 -9.39 4.25
C ALA A 237 -9.87 -8.61 4.70
N ILE A 238 -10.06 -7.42 5.28
CA ILE A 238 -8.97 -6.58 5.82
C ILE A 238 -8.26 -7.29 6.98
N VAL A 239 -9.00 -7.86 7.94
CA VAL A 239 -8.41 -8.61 9.05
C VAL A 239 -7.57 -9.79 8.55
N ASN A 240 -8.09 -10.56 7.60
CA ASN A 240 -7.34 -11.66 6.99
C ASN A 240 -6.07 -11.17 6.26
N TYR A 241 -6.16 -10.05 5.56
CA TYR A 241 -5.01 -9.41 4.91
C TYR A 241 -3.96 -8.97 5.95
N GLY A 242 -4.40 -8.35 7.03
CA GLY A 242 -3.53 -7.95 8.14
C GLY A 242 -2.75 -9.11 8.75
N PHE A 243 -3.41 -10.25 8.95
CA PHE A 243 -2.77 -11.43 9.52
C PHE A 243 -1.87 -12.17 8.54
N ARG A 244 -2.32 -12.37 7.29
CA ARG A 244 -1.64 -13.24 6.33
C ARG A 244 -0.59 -12.54 5.48
N VAL A 245 -0.81 -11.26 5.17
CA VAL A 245 0.07 -10.49 4.27
C VAL A 245 0.92 -9.52 5.05
N LEU A 246 0.32 -8.75 5.98
CA LEU A 246 1.07 -7.78 6.78
C LEU A 246 1.73 -8.39 8.02
N GLY A 247 1.42 -9.65 8.35
CA GLY A 247 2.07 -10.38 9.44
C GLY A 247 1.70 -9.89 10.84
N PHE A 248 0.54 -9.25 11.02
CA PHE A 248 0.13 -8.78 12.33
C PHE A 248 -0.19 -9.94 13.28
N ASP A 249 0.29 -9.84 14.51
CA ASP A 249 -0.07 -10.77 15.59
C ASP A 249 -1.43 -10.45 16.21
N PHE A 250 -1.74 -9.15 16.27
CA PHE A 250 -2.97 -8.63 16.87
C PHE A 250 -3.52 -7.48 16.04
N VAL A 251 -4.84 -7.32 16.12
CA VAL A 251 -5.55 -6.14 15.61
C VAL A 251 -6.42 -5.60 16.73
N LYS A 252 -6.33 -4.29 17.00
CA LYS A 252 -7.22 -3.55 17.89
C LYS A 252 -8.42 -3.02 17.14
N ALA A 253 -9.47 -2.69 17.86
CA ALA A 253 -10.58 -1.87 17.38
C ALA A 253 -11.20 -1.13 18.56
N SER A 254 -11.88 -0.04 18.27
CA SER A 254 -12.68 0.66 19.27
C SER A 254 -14.04 1.06 18.69
N ALA A 255 -15.05 1.11 19.55
CA ALA A 255 -16.38 1.59 19.18
C ALA A 255 -17.03 2.27 20.38
N ASP A 256 -17.72 3.37 20.13
CA ASP A 256 -18.61 3.94 21.14
C ASP A 256 -19.62 2.88 21.58
N ARG A 257 -19.92 2.81 22.89
CA ARG A 257 -20.87 1.83 23.46
C ARG A 257 -22.24 1.90 22.79
N ASP A 258 -22.67 3.10 22.40
CA ASP A 258 -23.97 3.34 21.79
C ASP A 258 -23.96 3.02 20.27
N ASN A 259 -22.78 2.84 19.68
CA ASN A 259 -22.65 2.38 18.30
C ASN A 259 -22.86 0.86 18.21
N THR A 260 -24.06 0.42 18.57
CA THR A 260 -24.44 -1.00 18.60
C THR A 260 -24.14 -1.76 17.29
N PRO A 261 -24.36 -1.17 16.09
CA PRO A 261 -23.98 -1.86 14.84
C PRO A 261 -22.48 -2.17 14.75
N SER A 262 -21.62 -1.24 15.16
CA SER A 262 -20.15 -1.43 15.14
C SER A 262 -19.73 -2.49 16.17
N VAL A 263 -20.26 -2.42 17.39
CA VAL A 263 -20.00 -3.42 18.45
C VAL A 263 -20.36 -4.82 17.97
N ARG A 264 -21.57 -5.00 17.40
CA ARG A 264 -22.02 -6.30 16.86
C ARG A 264 -21.12 -6.81 15.73
N LEU A 265 -20.72 -5.93 14.84
CA LEU A 265 -19.81 -6.30 13.74
C LEU A 265 -18.46 -6.79 14.29
N LEU A 266 -17.82 -6.04 15.18
CA LEU A 266 -16.55 -6.45 15.78
C LEU A 266 -16.65 -7.80 16.48
N MET A 267 -17.69 -8.03 17.29
CA MET A 267 -17.91 -9.33 17.92
C MET A 267 -18.12 -10.45 16.90
N SER A 268 -18.84 -10.20 15.80
CA SER A 268 -19.06 -11.18 14.73
C SER A 268 -17.79 -11.55 13.95
N LEU A 269 -16.78 -10.66 13.96
CA LEU A 269 -15.46 -10.90 13.40
C LEU A 269 -14.51 -11.65 14.35
N GLY A 270 -14.96 -11.92 15.58
CA GLY A 270 -14.18 -12.62 16.59
C GLY A 270 -13.40 -11.71 17.55
N PHE A 271 -13.56 -10.39 17.45
CA PHE A 271 -12.97 -9.48 18.42
C PHE A 271 -13.54 -9.71 19.82
N ARG A 272 -12.68 -9.68 20.84
CA ARG A 272 -13.06 -9.75 22.24
C ARG A 272 -12.89 -8.39 22.89
N GLN A 273 -13.85 -7.98 23.72
CA GLN A 273 -13.72 -6.77 24.50
C GLN A 273 -12.54 -6.90 25.47
N SER A 274 -11.61 -5.96 25.39
CA SER A 274 -10.37 -5.90 26.20
C SER A 274 -10.39 -4.80 27.25
N GLY A 275 -11.40 -3.93 27.22
CA GLY A 275 -11.53 -2.82 28.16
C GLY A 275 -12.52 -1.76 27.69
N SER A 276 -12.56 -0.66 28.38
CA SER A 276 -13.26 0.55 27.97
C SER A 276 -12.54 1.81 28.48
N LEU A 277 -12.85 2.95 27.88
CA LEU A 277 -12.39 4.27 28.28
C LEU A 277 -13.57 5.22 28.30
N THR A 278 -13.73 5.97 29.37
CA THR A 278 -14.71 7.06 29.43
C THR A 278 -14.02 8.37 29.09
N GLY A 279 -14.49 9.04 28.04
CA GLY A 279 -14.01 10.36 27.64
C GLY A 279 -14.44 11.46 28.60
N GLU A 280 -13.88 12.65 28.44
CA GLU A 280 -14.24 13.84 29.24
C GLU A 280 -15.72 14.25 29.03
N ASP A 281 -16.29 13.90 27.87
CA ASP A 281 -17.69 14.10 27.52
C ASP A 281 -18.66 13.07 28.13
N GLY A 282 -18.12 12.14 28.94
CA GLY A 282 -18.87 11.06 29.57
C GLY A 282 -19.21 9.89 28.66
N ARG A 283 -18.80 9.90 27.39
CA ARG A 283 -19.02 8.76 26.47
C ARG A 283 -18.08 7.62 26.78
N GLU A 284 -18.61 6.42 26.71
CA GLU A 284 -17.83 5.21 26.92
C GLU A 284 -17.45 4.56 25.59
N THR A 285 -16.16 4.50 25.32
CA THR A 285 -15.57 3.81 24.17
C THR A 285 -15.12 2.41 24.60
N LEU A 286 -15.71 1.38 24.01
CA LEU A 286 -15.31 0.00 24.20
C LEU A 286 -14.06 -0.30 23.36
N ARG A 287 -13.11 -0.99 23.96
CA ARG A 287 -11.86 -1.45 23.31
C ARG A 287 -11.96 -2.94 23.04
N PHE A 288 -11.49 -3.35 21.87
CA PHE A 288 -11.51 -4.70 21.38
C PHE A 288 -10.14 -5.14 20.91
N LEU A 289 -9.86 -6.42 21.02
CA LEU A 289 -8.65 -7.07 20.54
C LEU A 289 -9.01 -8.35 19.80
N LEU A 290 -8.35 -8.58 18.68
CA LEU A 290 -8.39 -9.82 17.92
C LEU A 290 -6.97 -10.34 17.77
N GLU A 291 -6.77 -11.60 18.12
CA GLU A 291 -5.50 -12.31 17.99
C GLU A 291 -5.48 -13.11 16.69
N ASN A 292 -4.32 -13.14 16.04
CA ASN A 292 -4.11 -13.98 14.87
C ASN A 292 -4.21 -15.47 15.25
N PRO A 293 -5.16 -16.22 14.69
CA PRO A 293 -5.36 -17.63 15.07
C PRO A 293 -4.17 -18.53 14.64
N ASP A 294 -3.34 -18.07 13.72
CA ASP A 294 -2.17 -18.82 13.23
C ASP A 294 -0.87 -18.48 14.00
N ARG A 295 -0.91 -17.56 14.97
CA ARG A 295 0.25 -17.11 15.74
C ARG A 295 0.95 -18.24 16.52
N THR A 296 0.20 -19.20 17.03
CA THR A 296 0.75 -20.31 17.82
C THR A 296 1.54 -21.33 17.04
N LYS A 297 1.51 -21.26 15.70
CA LYS A 297 2.25 -22.18 14.82
C LYS A 297 3.67 -21.76 14.47
N SER A 298 4.05 -20.52 14.76
CA SER A 298 5.37 -19.96 14.44
C SER A 298 6.35 -19.91 15.62
N SER A 299 5.97 -20.42 16.81
CA SER A 299 6.77 -20.43 18.03
C SER A 299 7.22 -21.84 18.46
N GLY A 300 7.37 -22.74 17.47
CA GLY A 300 7.84 -24.10 17.66
C GLY A 300 9.16 -24.35 16.91
#